data_8c4e4620a9af2de5f1b2ea44e718066e
#
_entry.id   8c4e4620a9af2de5f1b2ea44e718066e
#
_cell.length_a   1.000
_cell.length_b   1.000
_cell.length_c   1.000
_cell.angle_alpha   90.00
_cell.angle_beta   90.00
_cell.angle_gamma   90.00
#
_symmetry.space_group_name_H-M   'P 1'
#
loop_
_entity.id
_entity.type
_entity.pdbx_description
1 polymer ?
#
loop_
_entity_poly.entity_id
_entity_poly.type
_entity_poly.pdbx_seq_one_letter_code
_entity_poly.pdbx_strand_id
1 'polypeptide(L)'
;MTNKLLIISLIFFLGYFFQNLESKELNINAKTLDINKSNEIINAEGAVEVIDNLNNIINSQRIKYDKIKQILNTYGETEILTSEKFKIKSRDIVYDNNSRIVSSKYKTEITDKDGNLIKVDMFNYIVDKGIFLSTGEIKIIDKKNNEYYFTEIYIDEKKRKIVGSDIRAFLNDGSFKYDPRNEPRFFANSATISEKETIFTKGVFTAC
;
A
#
# COMPACT_ATOMS: atom_id res chain seq x y z
N MET A 1 -14.12 -44.89 36.78
CA MET A 1 -13.58 -44.56 35.41
C MET A 1 -13.91 -43.14 34.92
N THR A 2 -14.39 -42.23 35.75
CA THR A 2 -14.92 -40.91 35.35
C THR A 2 -13.91 -39.75 35.41
N ASN A 3 -12.81 -39.89 36.15
CA ASN A 3 -11.85 -38.78 36.33
C ASN A 3 -10.82 -38.62 35.19
N LYS A 4 -10.55 -39.65 34.41
CA LYS A 4 -9.60 -39.56 33.29
C LYS A 4 -10.16 -38.84 32.04
N LEU A 5 -11.48 -38.96 31.83
CA LEU A 5 -12.16 -38.29 30.69
C LEU A 5 -12.27 -36.78 30.90
N LEU A 6 -12.44 -36.33 32.15
CA LEU A 6 -12.52 -34.90 32.49
C LEU A 6 -11.17 -34.20 32.35
N ILE A 7 -10.07 -34.85 32.67
CA ILE A 7 -8.73 -34.29 32.54
C ILE A 7 -8.33 -34.16 31.03
N ILE A 8 -8.67 -35.13 30.20
CA ILE A 8 -8.43 -35.11 28.76
C ILE A 8 -9.26 -33.99 28.09
N SER A 9 -10.50 -33.79 28.51
CA SER A 9 -11.36 -32.70 28.02
C SER A 9 -10.81 -31.32 28.40
N LEU A 10 -10.25 -31.18 29.61
CA LEU A 10 -9.66 -29.91 30.07
C LEU A 10 -8.34 -29.56 29.32
N ILE A 11 -7.52 -30.57 29.01
CA ILE A 11 -6.29 -30.35 28.23
C ILE A 11 -6.62 -29.99 26.77
N PHE A 12 -7.66 -30.55 26.18
CA PHE A 12 -8.12 -30.19 24.85
C PHE A 12 -8.70 -28.77 24.79
N PHE A 13 -9.36 -28.30 25.86
CA PHE A 13 -9.92 -26.95 25.92
C PHE A 13 -8.84 -25.88 26.13
N LEU A 14 -7.75 -26.19 26.84
CA LEU A 14 -6.59 -25.28 26.96
C LEU A 14 -5.76 -25.18 25.68
N GLY A 15 -5.75 -26.20 24.84
CA GLY A 15 -5.03 -26.19 23.54
C GLY A 15 -5.65 -25.24 22.50
N TYR A 16 -6.92 -24.91 22.60
CA TYR A 16 -7.60 -23.99 21.67
C TYR A 16 -7.40 -22.50 22.01
N PHE A 17 -6.86 -22.17 23.20
CA PHE A 17 -6.58 -20.79 23.61
C PHE A 17 -5.20 -20.26 23.21
N PHE A 18 -4.32 -21.08 22.70
CA PHE A 18 -3.10 -20.61 22.01
C PHE A 18 -3.45 -20.33 20.54
N GLN A 19 -4.36 -19.39 20.28
CA GLN A 19 -4.34 -18.67 19.01
C GLN A 19 -2.97 -18.01 18.96
N ASN A 20 -2.18 -18.33 17.94
CA ASN A 20 -0.93 -17.68 17.63
C ASN A 20 -1.19 -16.16 17.68
N LEU A 21 -0.78 -15.51 18.77
CA LEU A 21 -0.56 -14.08 18.76
C LEU A 21 0.59 -13.89 17.75
N GLU A 22 0.26 -13.66 16.49
CA GLU A 22 1.23 -13.19 15.54
C GLU A 22 1.85 -11.94 16.14
N SER A 23 3.12 -12.04 16.49
CA SER A 23 3.86 -10.91 17.03
C SER A 23 3.81 -9.78 16.02
N LYS A 24 3.16 -8.69 16.38
CA LYS A 24 3.12 -7.44 15.61
C LYS A 24 4.41 -6.64 15.81
N GLU A 25 5.51 -7.31 16.15
CA GLU A 25 6.79 -6.66 16.40
C GLU A 25 7.36 -6.08 15.12
N LEU A 26 7.85 -4.84 15.23
CA LEU A 26 8.62 -4.18 14.20
C LEU A 26 10.11 -4.39 14.54
N ASN A 27 10.87 -4.90 13.58
CA ASN A 27 12.31 -4.94 13.67
C ASN A 27 12.89 -3.62 13.19
N ILE A 28 13.59 -2.88 14.06
CA ILE A 28 14.13 -1.55 13.76
C ILE A 28 15.65 -1.62 13.81
N ASN A 29 16.29 -1.25 12.71
CA ASN A 29 17.72 -1.11 12.55
C ASN A 29 18.08 0.34 12.20
N ALA A 30 19.10 0.93 12.84
CA ALA A 30 19.53 2.31 12.62
C ALA A 30 20.94 2.55 13.13
N LYS A 31 21.57 3.67 12.73
CA LYS A 31 22.87 4.08 13.30
C LYS A 31 22.77 4.45 14.77
N THR A 32 21.67 5.12 15.15
CA THR A 32 21.42 5.55 16.53
C THR A 32 20.02 5.15 16.95
N LEU A 33 19.91 4.51 18.11
CA LEU A 33 18.65 4.15 18.75
C LEU A 33 18.62 4.79 20.14
N ASP A 34 17.59 5.59 20.40
CA ASP A 34 17.27 6.13 21.72
C ASP A 34 15.94 5.53 22.19
N ILE A 35 15.99 4.80 23.30
CA ILE A 35 14.86 4.08 23.86
C ILE A 35 14.47 4.68 25.20
N ASN A 36 13.36 5.41 25.21
CA ASN A 36 12.78 5.90 26.45
C ASN A 36 11.89 4.82 27.08
N LYS A 37 12.41 4.15 28.12
CA LYS A 37 11.73 3.05 28.79
C LYS A 37 10.49 3.47 29.60
N SER A 38 10.40 4.74 30.03
CA SER A 38 9.30 5.21 30.86
C SER A 38 7.99 5.43 30.08
N ASN A 39 8.09 5.79 28.80
CA ASN A 39 6.95 6.00 27.92
C ASN A 39 6.94 5.08 26.69
N GLU A 40 7.84 4.10 26.64
CA GLU A 40 7.99 3.10 25.58
C GLU A 40 8.12 3.71 24.17
N ILE A 41 8.83 4.83 24.05
CA ILE A 41 9.13 5.48 22.78
C ILE A 41 10.51 5.08 22.29
N ILE A 42 10.61 4.73 21.02
CA ILE A 42 11.86 4.50 20.30
C ILE A 42 12.03 5.63 19.28
N ASN A 43 13.14 6.35 19.36
CA ASN A 43 13.59 7.26 18.32
C ASN A 43 14.80 6.61 17.64
N ALA A 44 14.77 6.54 16.31
CA ALA A 44 15.87 6.00 15.54
C ALA A 44 16.30 7.00 14.45
N GLU A 45 17.61 7.14 14.27
CA GLU A 45 18.19 8.08 13.30
C GLU A 45 19.35 7.44 12.51
N GLY A 46 19.47 7.86 11.26
CA GLY A 46 20.53 7.50 10.34
C GLY A 46 20.35 6.13 9.69
N ALA A 47 19.96 6.15 8.40
CA ALA A 47 19.70 4.96 7.59
C ALA A 47 18.79 3.95 8.31
N VAL A 48 17.64 4.43 8.77
CA VAL A 48 16.70 3.60 9.51
C VAL A 48 15.99 2.63 8.56
N GLU A 49 16.01 1.35 8.93
CA GLU A 49 15.25 0.28 8.29
C GLU A 49 14.27 -0.32 9.30
N VAL A 50 13.01 -0.42 8.94
CA VAL A 50 11.97 -1.07 9.74
C VAL A 50 11.36 -2.20 8.94
N ILE A 51 11.32 -3.40 9.52
CA ILE A 51 10.74 -4.59 8.87
C ILE A 51 9.58 -5.07 9.72
N ASP A 52 8.42 -5.28 9.10
CA ASP A 52 7.26 -5.86 9.76
C ASP A 52 7.20 -7.39 9.59
N ASN A 53 6.25 -8.03 10.25
CA ASN A 53 6.05 -9.47 10.21
C ASN A 53 5.60 -10.03 8.85
N LEU A 54 5.22 -9.17 7.90
CA LEU A 54 4.89 -9.54 6.51
C LEU A 54 6.06 -9.30 5.56
N ASN A 55 7.26 -8.95 6.09
CA ASN A 55 8.45 -8.58 5.32
C ASN A 55 8.27 -7.30 4.46
N ASN A 56 7.38 -6.39 4.86
CA ASN A 56 7.39 -5.05 4.31
C ASN A 56 8.55 -4.28 4.94
N ILE A 57 9.29 -3.51 4.14
CA ILE A 57 10.47 -2.78 4.54
C ILE A 57 10.19 -1.28 4.42
N ILE A 58 10.43 -0.52 5.49
CA ILE A 58 10.34 0.95 5.50
C ILE A 58 11.74 1.50 5.70
N ASN A 59 12.23 2.30 4.76
CA ASN A 59 13.51 2.99 4.83
C ASN A 59 13.28 4.49 5.02
N SER A 60 13.94 5.10 6.02
CA SER A 60 13.86 6.53 6.31
C SER A 60 15.14 7.03 6.97
N GLN A 61 15.32 8.35 7.09
CA GLN A 61 16.44 8.92 7.84
C GLN A 61 16.16 9.00 9.33
N ARG A 62 14.89 9.16 9.72
CA ARG A 62 14.48 9.26 11.12
C ARG A 62 13.07 8.72 11.31
N ILE A 63 12.89 8.03 12.43
CA ILE A 63 11.57 7.54 12.86
C ILE A 63 11.35 7.81 14.35
N LYS A 64 10.07 7.83 14.72
CA LYS A 64 9.59 7.72 16.09
C LYS A 64 8.54 6.60 16.16
N TYR A 65 8.77 5.63 17.02
CA TYR A 65 7.82 4.54 17.27
C TYR A 65 7.32 4.60 18.70
N ASP A 66 6.02 4.79 18.86
CA ASP A 66 5.30 4.74 20.12
C ASP A 66 4.79 3.29 20.30
N LYS A 67 5.43 2.51 21.17
CA LYS A 67 5.10 1.09 21.39
C LYS A 67 3.75 0.91 22.08
N ILE A 68 3.32 1.86 22.92
CA ILE A 68 2.02 1.79 23.58
C ILE A 68 0.90 1.98 22.56
N LYS A 69 1.02 2.99 21.71
CA LYS A 69 0.04 3.29 20.67
C LYS A 69 0.21 2.42 19.42
N GLN A 70 1.34 1.72 19.30
CA GLN A 70 1.71 0.96 18.10
C GLN A 70 1.73 1.83 16.83
N ILE A 71 2.18 3.08 16.95
CA ILE A 71 2.26 4.04 15.85
C ILE A 71 3.71 4.37 15.54
N LEU A 72 4.11 4.15 14.30
CA LEU A 72 5.40 4.55 13.75
C LEU A 72 5.21 5.75 12.84
N ASN A 73 5.99 6.81 13.09
CA ASN A 73 6.07 7.98 12.24
C ASN A 73 7.46 8.05 11.61
N THR A 74 7.54 8.25 10.31
CA THR A 74 8.78 8.61 9.63
C THR A 74 8.87 10.11 9.47
N TYR A 75 10.08 10.64 9.30
CA TYR A 75 10.31 12.07 9.09
C TYR A 75 11.19 12.28 7.86
N GLY A 76 10.68 13.06 6.92
CA GLY A 76 11.31 13.31 5.63
C GLY A 76 11.05 12.20 4.62
N GLU A 77 11.90 12.13 3.61
CA GLU A 77 11.79 11.15 2.53
C GLU A 77 11.81 9.73 3.07
N THR A 78 10.87 8.94 2.60
CA THR A 78 10.66 7.56 3.05
C THR A 78 10.35 6.67 1.86
N GLU A 79 10.97 5.52 1.82
CA GLU A 79 10.73 4.49 0.82
C GLU A 79 10.17 3.24 1.52
N ILE A 80 9.08 2.68 0.97
CA ILE A 80 8.52 1.40 1.41
C ILE A 80 8.65 0.40 0.26
N LEU A 81 9.12 -0.79 0.59
CA LEU A 81 9.07 -1.95 -0.29
C LEU A 81 8.12 -2.97 0.32
N THR A 82 6.99 -3.22 -0.34
CA THR A 82 6.02 -4.22 0.13
C THR A 82 6.47 -5.64 -0.22
N SER A 83 5.97 -6.63 0.52
CA SER A 83 6.18 -8.05 0.22
C SER A 83 5.70 -8.44 -1.19
N GLU A 84 4.71 -7.74 -1.72
CA GLU A 84 4.20 -7.89 -3.09
C GLU A 84 5.03 -7.12 -4.15
N LYS A 85 6.17 -6.52 -3.73
CA LYS A 85 7.15 -5.80 -4.57
C LYS A 85 6.64 -4.46 -5.13
N PHE A 86 5.70 -3.82 -4.47
CA PHE A 86 5.41 -2.42 -4.71
C PHE A 86 6.47 -1.56 -4.03
N LYS A 87 6.96 -0.57 -4.75
CA LYS A 87 7.88 0.42 -4.23
C LYS A 87 7.15 1.76 -4.08
N ILE A 88 7.02 2.23 -2.83
CA ILE A 88 6.31 3.47 -2.50
C ILE A 88 7.35 4.50 -2.05
N LYS A 89 7.39 5.65 -2.69
CA LYS A 89 8.20 6.80 -2.28
C LYS A 89 7.30 7.94 -1.85
N SER A 90 7.46 8.35 -0.61
CA SER A 90 6.67 9.41 -0.02
C SER A 90 7.48 10.13 1.05
N ARG A 91 6.84 10.96 1.88
CA ARG A 91 7.44 11.57 3.06
C ARG A 91 6.47 11.55 4.23
N ASP A 92 7.04 11.67 5.44
CA ASP A 92 6.28 11.80 6.69
C ASP A 92 5.14 10.76 6.79
N ILE A 93 5.52 9.49 6.60
CA ILE A 93 4.59 8.36 6.61
C ILE A 93 4.19 8.03 8.04
N VAL A 94 2.93 7.70 8.24
CA VAL A 94 2.38 7.14 9.47
C VAL A 94 2.01 5.68 9.23
N TYR A 95 2.54 4.78 10.05
CA TYR A 95 2.14 3.38 10.10
C TYR A 95 1.46 3.08 11.43
N ASP A 96 0.16 2.87 11.41
CA ASP A 96 -0.61 2.33 12.54
C ASP A 96 -0.56 0.80 12.48
N ASN A 97 0.25 0.22 13.36
CA ASN A 97 0.47 -1.22 13.41
C ASN A 97 -0.72 -1.98 14.02
N ASN A 98 -1.62 -1.31 14.76
CA ASN A 98 -2.85 -1.93 15.27
C ASN A 98 -3.86 -2.17 14.15
N SER A 99 -4.13 -1.12 13.36
CA SER A 99 -5.07 -1.19 12.23
C SER A 99 -4.42 -1.71 10.95
N ARG A 100 -3.08 -1.88 10.94
CA ARG A 100 -2.28 -2.27 9.77
C ARG A 100 -2.48 -1.31 8.60
N ILE A 101 -2.52 -0.01 8.89
CA ILE A 101 -2.68 1.05 7.88
C ILE A 101 -1.41 1.89 7.79
N VAL A 102 -0.89 1.99 6.57
CA VAL A 102 0.17 2.93 6.19
C VAL A 102 -0.46 4.10 5.45
N SER A 103 -0.10 5.31 5.80
CA SER A 103 -0.66 6.50 5.16
C SER A 103 0.34 7.63 5.02
N SER A 104 0.14 8.47 4.00
CA SER A 104 0.78 9.78 3.87
C SER A 104 -0.20 10.79 3.28
N LYS A 105 -0.04 12.06 3.70
CA LYS A 105 -0.77 13.23 3.15
C LYS A 105 0.07 14.00 2.13
N TYR A 106 1.19 13.43 1.71
CA TYR A 106 2.12 14.07 0.79
C TYR A 106 2.16 13.34 -0.54
N LYS A 107 2.58 14.06 -1.58
CA LYS A 107 2.78 13.50 -2.92
C LYS A 107 3.60 12.22 -2.86
N THR A 108 3.08 11.21 -3.48
CA THR A 108 3.60 9.84 -3.40
C THR A 108 3.74 9.28 -4.80
N GLU A 109 4.86 8.62 -5.04
CA GLU A 109 5.11 7.83 -6.24
C GLU A 109 5.14 6.35 -5.88
N ILE A 110 4.38 5.54 -6.61
CA ILE A 110 4.31 4.11 -6.43
C ILE A 110 4.70 3.45 -7.75
N THR A 111 5.66 2.54 -7.68
CA THR A 111 5.99 1.67 -8.81
C THR A 111 5.53 0.26 -8.47
N ASP A 112 4.69 -0.32 -9.31
CA ASP A 112 4.25 -1.69 -9.15
C ASP A 112 5.30 -2.68 -9.67
N LYS A 113 5.06 -3.98 -9.43
CA LYS A 113 5.95 -5.06 -9.89
C LYS A 113 6.10 -5.14 -11.40
N ASP A 114 5.15 -4.57 -12.12
CA ASP A 114 5.12 -4.55 -13.58
C ASP A 114 5.80 -3.31 -14.16
N GLY A 115 6.20 -2.34 -13.32
CA GLY A 115 6.88 -1.10 -13.70
C GLY A 115 5.92 0.03 -14.10
N ASN A 116 4.62 -0.08 -13.79
CA ASN A 116 3.70 1.05 -13.93
C ASN A 116 3.99 2.06 -12.82
N LEU A 117 3.94 3.35 -13.16
CA LEU A 117 4.17 4.45 -12.24
C LEU A 117 2.83 5.10 -11.87
N ILE A 118 2.52 5.13 -10.57
CA ILE A 118 1.32 5.75 -10.01
C ILE A 118 1.75 6.95 -9.18
N LYS A 119 1.21 8.13 -9.48
CA LYS A 119 1.44 9.37 -8.73
C LYS A 119 0.14 9.80 -8.07
N VAL A 120 0.20 10.10 -6.78
CA VAL A 120 -0.97 10.50 -5.98
C VAL A 120 -0.61 11.63 -5.02
N ASP A 121 -1.60 12.43 -4.60
CA ASP A 121 -1.40 13.48 -3.61
C ASP A 121 -1.36 12.95 -2.18
N MET A 122 -2.11 11.89 -1.89
CA MET A 122 -2.18 11.23 -0.59
C MET A 122 -2.57 9.76 -0.77
N PHE A 123 -2.30 8.94 0.24
CA PHE A 123 -2.74 7.54 0.20
C PHE A 123 -3.03 6.96 1.58
N ASN A 124 -3.83 5.88 1.58
CA ASN A 124 -3.98 4.91 2.63
C ASN A 124 -3.76 3.51 2.06
N TYR A 125 -2.92 2.72 2.71
CA TYR A 125 -2.63 1.34 2.33
C TYR A 125 -2.97 0.40 3.49
N ILE A 126 -3.94 -0.51 3.27
CA ILE A 126 -4.36 -1.52 4.25
C ILE A 126 -3.51 -2.77 4.01
N VAL A 127 -2.47 -2.93 4.81
CA VAL A 127 -1.40 -3.93 4.63
C VAL A 127 -1.94 -5.36 4.55
N ASP A 128 -2.76 -5.78 5.51
CA ASP A 128 -3.28 -7.15 5.59
C ASP A 128 -4.16 -7.53 4.39
N LYS A 129 -4.83 -6.54 3.83
CA LYS A 129 -5.73 -6.73 2.69
C LYS A 129 -5.02 -6.56 1.35
N GLY A 130 -3.88 -5.86 1.31
CA GLY A 130 -3.23 -5.43 0.07
C GLY A 130 -4.10 -4.44 -0.70
N ILE A 131 -4.72 -3.49 0.02
CA ILE A 131 -5.63 -2.50 -0.56
C ILE A 131 -5.02 -1.12 -0.45
N PHE A 132 -4.87 -0.48 -1.60
CA PHE A 132 -4.44 0.91 -1.72
C PHE A 132 -5.61 1.80 -2.10
N LEU A 133 -5.74 2.94 -1.42
CA LEU A 133 -6.79 3.94 -1.59
C LEU A 133 -6.14 5.31 -1.77
N SER A 134 -6.62 6.07 -2.73
CA SER A 134 -6.23 7.47 -2.90
C SER A 134 -7.38 8.31 -3.42
N THR A 135 -7.38 9.58 -3.03
CA THR A 135 -8.28 10.63 -3.52
C THR A 135 -7.46 11.87 -3.86
N GLY A 136 -7.97 12.70 -4.76
CA GLY A 136 -7.29 13.90 -5.26
C GLY A 136 -6.80 13.72 -6.69
N GLU A 137 -5.68 14.35 -7.04
CA GLU A 137 -5.08 14.18 -8.35
C GLU A 137 -4.28 12.87 -8.41
N ILE A 138 -4.70 11.98 -9.29
CA ILE A 138 -4.09 10.67 -9.46
C ILE A 138 -3.70 10.50 -10.92
N LYS A 139 -2.43 10.17 -11.18
CA LYS A 139 -1.90 9.87 -12.51
C LYS A 139 -1.27 8.49 -12.51
N ILE A 140 -1.65 7.64 -13.46
CA ILE A 140 -1.00 6.36 -13.73
C ILE A 140 -0.34 6.43 -15.10
N ILE A 141 0.89 5.97 -15.19
CA ILE A 141 1.64 5.82 -16.44
C ILE A 141 1.99 4.34 -16.57
N ASP A 142 1.49 3.68 -17.60
CA ASP A 142 1.79 2.28 -17.86
C ASP A 142 3.11 2.10 -18.65
N LYS A 143 3.55 0.86 -18.83
CA LYS A 143 4.77 0.51 -19.59
C LYS A 143 4.78 0.95 -21.05
N LYS A 144 3.59 1.21 -21.62
CA LYS A 144 3.45 1.70 -23.00
C LYS A 144 3.38 3.22 -23.04
N ASN A 145 3.62 3.90 -21.91
CA ASN A 145 3.47 5.34 -21.74
C ASN A 145 2.03 5.85 -21.98
N ASN A 146 1.01 4.98 -21.79
CA ASN A 146 -0.35 5.47 -21.70
C ASN A 146 -0.53 6.18 -20.36
N GLU A 147 -1.25 7.28 -20.38
CA GLU A 147 -1.52 8.08 -19.18
C GLU A 147 -3.00 7.98 -18.79
N TYR A 148 -3.23 7.70 -17.52
CA TYR A 148 -4.59 7.60 -16.95
C TYR A 148 -4.67 8.54 -15.77
N TYR A 149 -5.73 9.33 -15.71
CA TYR A 149 -6.00 10.28 -14.64
C TYR A 149 -7.32 9.90 -13.96
N PHE A 150 -7.35 10.03 -12.63
CA PHE A 150 -8.50 9.72 -11.79
C PHE A 150 -8.65 10.79 -10.69
N THR A 151 -9.83 10.89 -10.10
CA THR A 151 -10.08 11.66 -8.87
C THR A 151 -10.10 10.78 -7.64
N GLU A 152 -10.43 9.51 -7.81
CA GLU A 152 -10.39 8.50 -6.76
C GLU A 152 -9.91 7.17 -7.34
N ILE A 153 -9.14 6.42 -6.55
CA ILE A 153 -8.66 5.10 -6.95
C ILE A 153 -8.69 4.14 -5.76
N TYR A 154 -9.10 2.91 -6.06
CA TYR A 154 -9.02 1.74 -5.22
C TYR A 154 -8.23 0.68 -5.97
N ILE A 155 -7.14 0.20 -5.38
CA ILE A 155 -6.33 -0.89 -5.94
C ILE A 155 -6.36 -2.07 -4.98
N ASP A 156 -6.76 -3.24 -5.47
CA ASP A 156 -6.66 -4.52 -4.78
C ASP A 156 -5.48 -5.27 -5.41
N GLU A 157 -4.34 -5.27 -4.72
CA GLU A 157 -3.10 -5.89 -5.19
C GLU A 157 -3.27 -7.40 -5.39
N LYS A 158 -3.97 -8.07 -4.47
CA LYS A 158 -4.16 -9.52 -4.49
C LYS A 158 -5.04 -9.97 -5.65
N LYS A 159 -6.04 -9.17 -5.99
CA LYS A 159 -6.95 -9.42 -7.13
C LYS A 159 -6.47 -8.76 -8.42
N ARG A 160 -5.40 -7.96 -8.36
CA ARG A 160 -4.89 -7.17 -9.49
C ARG A 160 -6.00 -6.37 -10.17
N LYS A 161 -6.79 -5.70 -9.33
CA LYS A 161 -7.96 -4.95 -9.73
C LYS A 161 -7.82 -3.49 -9.35
N ILE A 162 -8.10 -2.60 -10.29
CA ILE A 162 -8.18 -1.16 -10.09
C ILE A 162 -9.62 -0.71 -10.34
N VAL A 163 -10.16 0.10 -9.44
CA VAL A 163 -11.43 0.79 -9.63
C VAL A 163 -11.16 2.27 -9.45
N GLY A 164 -11.64 3.11 -10.37
CA GLY A 164 -11.41 4.55 -10.29
C GLY A 164 -12.59 5.36 -10.81
N SER A 165 -12.64 6.63 -10.40
CA SER A 165 -13.67 7.61 -10.79
C SER A 165 -13.07 8.71 -11.67
N ASP A 166 -13.92 9.29 -12.54
CA ASP A 166 -13.60 10.43 -13.41
C ASP A 166 -12.33 10.19 -14.26
N ILE A 167 -12.29 9.05 -14.91
CA ILE A 167 -11.15 8.64 -15.71
C ILE A 167 -10.98 9.49 -16.96
N ARG A 168 -9.74 9.91 -17.21
CA ARG A 168 -9.26 10.45 -18.47
C ARG A 168 -8.05 9.64 -18.88
N ALA A 169 -8.11 8.97 -20.03
CA ALA A 169 -7.00 8.18 -20.55
C ALA A 169 -6.47 8.82 -21.85
N PHE A 170 -5.17 8.96 -21.93
CA PHE A 170 -4.44 9.39 -23.12
C PHE A 170 -3.57 8.20 -23.56
N LEU A 171 -3.87 7.69 -24.75
CA LEU A 171 -3.24 6.47 -25.23
C LEU A 171 -2.14 6.80 -26.22
N ASN A 172 -0.98 6.18 -26.02
CA ASN A 172 0.18 6.41 -26.88
C ASN A 172 -0.01 5.71 -28.24
N ASP A 173 0.63 6.23 -29.28
CA ASP A 173 0.54 5.78 -30.69
C ASP A 173 0.73 4.28 -30.90
N GLY A 174 1.54 3.61 -30.07
CA GLY A 174 1.74 2.17 -30.11
C GLY A 174 0.55 1.32 -29.59
N SER A 175 -0.44 1.93 -28.95
CA SER A 175 -1.60 1.21 -28.35
C SER A 175 -2.70 0.91 -29.36
N PHE A 176 -2.78 1.68 -30.43
CA PHE A 176 -3.70 1.49 -31.54
C PHE A 176 -2.95 1.68 -32.87
N LYS A 177 -3.28 0.91 -33.89
CA LYS A 177 -2.75 1.09 -35.26
C LYS A 177 -3.43 2.28 -35.95
N TYR A 178 -3.30 3.46 -35.39
CA TYR A 178 -3.84 4.68 -35.97
C TYR A 178 -2.74 5.56 -36.59
N ASP A 179 -3.17 6.57 -37.31
CA ASP A 179 -2.29 7.62 -37.83
C ASP A 179 -1.57 8.30 -36.65
N PRO A 180 -0.22 8.43 -36.66
CA PRO A 180 0.55 9.06 -35.59
C PRO A 180 0.14 10.49 -35.23
N ARG A 181 -0.66 11.14 -36.08
CA ARG A 181 -1.20 12.49 -35.84
C ARG A 181 -2.44 12.50 -34.94
N ASN A 182 -3.00 11.33 -34.63
CA ASN A 182 -4.20 11.20 -33.80
C ASN A 182 -3.77 10.78 -32.38
N GLU A 183 -4.23 11.51 -31.38
CA GLU A 183 -4.04 11.18 -29.96
C GLU A 183 -5.34 10.55 -29.42
N PRO A 184 -5.47 9.22 -29.40
CA PRO A 184 -6.70 8.60 -28.93
C PRO A 184 -6.90 8.88 -27.44
N ARG A 185 -8.08 9.40 -27.10
CA ARG A 185 -8.46 9.80 -25.74
C ARG A 185 -9.73 9.09 -25.34
N PHE A 186 -9.79 8.78 -24.07
CA PHE A 186 -10.94 8.16 -23.45
C PHE A 186 -11.36 8.90 -22.19
N PHE A 187 -12.66 9.13 -22.01
CA PHE A 187 -13.24 9.74 -20.83
C PHE A 187 -14.36 8.84 -20.31
N ALA A 188 -14.42 8.60 -19.01
CA ALA A 188 -15.51 7.85 -18.40
C ALA A 188 -15.78 8.30 -16.96
N ASN A 189 -17.00 8.12 -16.49
CA ASN A 189 -17.33 8.42 -15.09
C ASN A 189 -16.63 7.45 -14.13
N SER A 190 -16.47 6.19 -14.53
CA SER A 190 -15.72 5.22 -13.77
C SER A 190 -15.10 4.16 -14.65
N ALA A 191 -14.04 3.53 -14.12
CA ALA A 191 -13.40 2.38 -14.74
C ALA A 191 -13.15 1.28 -13.72
N THR A 192 -13.27 0.04 -14.19
CA THR A 192 -12.76 -1.15 -13.52
C THR A 192 -11.74 -1.81 -14.43
N ILE A 193 -10.51 -1.90 -13.97
CA ILE A 193 -9.39 -2.48 -14.71
C ILE A 193 -8.97 -3.77 -14.00
N SER A 194 -8.87 -4.86 -14.73
CA SER A 194 -8.38 -6.15 -14.26
C SER A 194 -7.39 -6.74 -15.27
N GLU A 195 -6.78 -7.88 -14.95
CA GLU A 195 -5.88 -8.57 -15.88
C GLU A 195 -6.55 -8.98 -17.21
N LYS A 196 -7.86 -9.24 -17.17
CA LYS A 196 -8.59 -9.82 -18.30
C LYS A 196 -9.35 -8.78 -19.11
N GLU A 197 -9.83 -7.74 -18.46
CA GLU A 197 -10.73 -6.77 -19.08
C GLU A 197 -10.63 -5.39 -18.41
N THR A 198 -11.02 -4.38 -19.19
CA THR A 198 -11.24 -3.02 -18.69
C THR A 198 -12.68 -2.62 -19.03
N ILE A 199 -13.45 -2.30 -18.01
CA ILE A 199 -14.85 -1.89 -18.14
C ILE A 199 -14.93 -0.39 -17.83
N PHE A 200 -15.49 0.37 -18.76
CA PHE A 200 -15.77 1.79 -18.59
C PHE A 200 -17.28 2.04 -18.49
N THR A 201 -17.68 2.88 -17.56
CA THR A 201 -19.08 3.26 -17.38
C THR A 201 -19.28 4.69 -17.86
N LYS A 202 -20.26 4.89 -18.76
CA LYS A 202 -20.56 6.18 -19.40
C LYS A 202 -19.31 6.79 -20.03
N GLY A 203 -18.69 6.02 -20.91
CA GLY A 203 -17.44 6.40 -21.56
C GLY A 203 -17.69 7.07 -22.93
N VAL A 204 -16.78 7.98 -23.28
CA VAL A 204 -16.65 8.59 -24.60
C VAL A 204 -15.24 8.37 -25.09
N PHE A 205 -15.11 7.86 -26.32
CA PHE A 205 -13.83 7.69 -27.00
C PHE A 205 -13.72 8.66 -28.16
N THR A 206 -12.56 9.25 -28.36
CA THR A 206 -12.24 10.07 -29.52
C THR A 206 -10.85 9.71 -30.03
N ALA A 207 -10.68 9.68 -31.33
CA ALA A 207 -9.44 9.38 -32.03
C ALA A 207 -9.00 10.55 -32.96
N CYS A 208 -9.56 11.75 -32.75
CA CYS A 208 -9.25 12.95 -33.54
C CYS A 208 -8.34 13.88 -32.76
#